data_ad531d76e7e8362d0b05683650e0d161
#
_entry.id   ad531d76e7e8362d0b05683650e0d161
#
_cell.length_a   1.000
_cell.length_b   1.000
_cell.length_c   1.000
_cell.angle_alpha   90.00
_cell.angle_beta   90.00
_cell.angle_gamma   90.00
#
_symmetry.space_group_name_H-M   'P 1'
#
loop_
_entity.id
_entity.type
_entity.pdbx_description
1 polymer ?
#
loop_
_entity_poly.entity_id
_entity_poly.type
_entity_poly.pdbx_seq_one_letter_code
_entity_poly.pdbx_strand_id
1 'polypeptide(L)'
;MLSADLVIVGAGTVGGWASVLAAREGAGDVLVLDAGVAGQGASSRAAGIVRTQGGTPTAVDLARFSVAFYQELNEGPSVDSDFRSLGYLILALTEDEVGAAHERLAMQRSHGVDSRWVAPEEAAALLPLLDPARILGATYCADDGAITPPRNVAAYLVAMRDAGVALHERTPVIGLRLRGGRVTGVVTAKGTVATERVILAGGVGQGALGALTGGPAPPVGGSRHHVFVTSPAPELDDGPLPMGFDLAAGLYWRQEEGGLLFGVSDPDEEQGEAREIDERTQRAARRRLGELLPMTRALGVRKAWAATIDYTPDHLPILGPALGREREPIAGLTLASAAGHGMMWGPGVARVAVDLALRGETTVTDVSFLGADRFDAEGRSRLTADPIALPFPEAVLR
;
A
#
# COMPACT_ATOMS: atom_id res chain seq x y z
N MET A 1 11.43 -30.11 16.34
CA MET A 1 11.49 -28.65 16.32
C MET A 1 10.91 -28.24 14.98
N LEU A 2 9.98 -27.33 14.94
CA LEU A 2 9.42 -26.84 13.66
C LEU A 2 10.50 -26.07 12.92
N SER A 3 10.64 -26.29 11.60
CA SER A 3 11.58 -25.58 10.74
C SER A 3 10.90 -25.16 9.45
N ALA A 4 11.41 -24.10 8.83
CA ALA A 4 11.03 -23.65 7.50
C ALA A 4 12.26 -23.03 6.80
N ASP A 5 12.33 -23.11 5.48
CA ASP A 5 13.41 -22.50 4.70
C ASP A 5 13.25 -20.98 4.65
N LEU A 6 12.00 -20.50 4.69
CA LEU A 6 11.64 -19.09 4.78
C LEU A 6 10.45 -18.91 5.72
N VAL A 7 10.56 -17.98 6.68
CA VAL A 7 9.43 -17.54 7.49
C VAL A 7 9.04 -16.12 7.08
N ILE A 8 7.74 -15.90 6.86
CA ILE A 8 7.18 -14.56 6.59
C ILE A 8 6.28 -14.18 7.76
N VAL A 9 6.49 -13.01 8.35
CA VAL A 9 5.72 -12.50 9.49
C VAL A 9 4.76 -11.43 9.04
N GLY A 10 3.47 -11.74 9.11
CA GLY A 10 2.36 -10.94 8.61
C GLY A 10 1.75 -11.52 7.33
N ALA A 11 0.44 -11.77 7.35
CA ALA A 11 -0.35 -12.30 6.23
C ALA A 11 -1.27 -11.21 5.63
N GLY A 12 -0.78 -9.97 5.54
CA GLY A 12 -1.38 -8.90 4.75
C GLY A 12 -1.02 -9.04 3.26
N THR A 13 -1.36 -8.05 2.44
CA THR A 13 -1.10 -8.06 0.99
C THR A 13 0.38 -8.29 0.67
N VAL A 14 1.30 -7.63 1.37
CA VAL A 14 2.74 -7.80 1.16
C VAL A 14 3.18 -9.23 1.51
N GLY A 15 2.92 -9.69 2.74
CA GLY A 15 3.36 -11.01 3.17
C GLY A 15 2.64 -12.16 2.46
N GLY A 16 1.35 -12.00 2.15
CA GLY A 16 0.59 -12.98 1.38
C GLY A 16 1.18 -13.18 -0.01
N TRP A 17 1.37 -12.12 -0.79
CA TRP A 17 1.98 -12.24 -2.12
C TRP A 17 3.47 -12.62 -2.06
N ALA A 18 4.23 -12.14 -1.05
CA ALA A 18 5.61 -12.56 -0.88
C ALA A 18 5.72 -14.08 -0.68
N SER A 19 4.81 -14.68 0.07
CA SER A 19 4.84 -16.13 0.30
C SER A 19 4.57 -16.95 -0.97
N VAL A 20 3.62 -16.49 -1.79
CA VAL A 20 3.31 -17.11 -3.09
C VAL A 20 4.50 -16.98 -4.06
N LEU A 21 5.07 -15.78 -4.16
CA LEU A 21 6.22 -15.51 -5.01
C LEU A 21 7.43 -16.34 -4.56
N ALA A 22 7.72 -16.39 -3.26
CA ALA A 22 8.83 -17.21 -2.73
C ALA A 22 8.66 -18.70 -3.01
N ALA A 23 7.47 -19.25 -2.80
CA ALA A 23 7.20 -20.65 -3.09
C ALA A 23 7.36 -20.97 -4.59
N ARG A 24 6.87 -20.10 -5.47
CA ARG A 24 7.04 -20.24 -6.93
C ARG A 24 8.50 -20.15 -7.40
N GLU A 25 9.32 -19.44 -6.66
CA GLU A 25 10.78 -19.31 -6.91
C GLU A 25 11.60 -20.44 -6.30
N GLY A 26 10.96 -21.42 -5.68
CA GLY A 26 11.64 -22.58 -5.10
C GLY A 26 12.35 -22.28 -3.78
N ALA A 27 11.80 -21.39 -2.95
CA ALA A 27 12.37 -21.05 -1.64
C ALA A 27 12.38 -22.23 -0.64
N GLY A 28 11.84 -23.39 -1.01
CA GLY A 28 11.64 -24.53 -0.11
C GLY A 28 10.37 -24.41 0.72
N ASP A 29 10.42 -24.86 1.97
CA ASP A 29 9.28 -24.79 2.89
C ASP A 29 9.04 -23.34 3.34
N VAL A 30 7.92 -22.74 2.90
CA VAL A 30 7.51 -21.39 3.25
C VAL A 30 6.44 -21.42 4.33
N LEU A 31 6.69 -20.76 5.45
CA LEU A 31 5.75 -20.61 6.57
C LEU A 31 5.39 -19.15 6.77
N VAL A 32 4.10 -18.84 6.78
CA VAL A 32 3.56 -17.52 7.14
C VAL A 32 3.01 -17.57 8.56
N LEU A 33 3.40 -16.60 9.38
CA LEU A 33 2.90 -16.40 10.75
C LEU A 33 2.15 -15.08 10.82
N ASP A 34 0.91 -15.09 11.28
CA ASP A 34 0.13 -13.88 11.53
C ASP A 34 -0.35 -13.82 12.98
N ALA A 35 -0.27 -12.65 13.59
CA ALA A 35 -0.73 -12.43 14.96
C ALA A 35 -2.26 -12.51 15.09
N GLY A 36 -2.97 -12.17 14.02
CA GLY A 36 -4.43 -12.22 13.91
C GLY A 36 -4.90 -13.25 12.88
N VAL A 37 -5.86 -12.83 12.09
CA VAL A 37 -6.38 -13.58 10.92
C VAL A 37 -5.86 -12.90 9.65
N ALA A 38 -5.47 -13.71 8.69
CA ALA A 38 -4.87 -13.24 7.45
C ALA A 38 -5.76 -12.20 6.74
N GLY A 39 -5.16 -11.11 6.32
CA GLY A 39 -5.83 -10.02 5.62
C GLY A 39 -6.76 -9.14 6.45
N GLN A 40 -7.02 -9.44 7.73
CA GLN A 40 -7.95 -8.65 8.56
C GLN A 40 -7.38 -7.31 9.08
N GLY A 41 -6.13 -6.99 8.78
CA GLY A 41 -5.54 -5.67 9.02
C GLY A 41 -6.04 -4.61 8.02
N ALA A 42 -5.14 -3.76 7.54
CA ALA A 42 -5.43 -2.76 6.49
C ALA A 42 -5.85 -3.40 5.16
N SER A 43 -5.36 -4.60 4.86
CA SER A 43 -5.52 -5.25 3.55
C SER A 43 -6.96 -5.49 3.12
N SER A 44 -7.88 -5.84 4.02
CA SER A 44 -9.31 -6.02 3.67
C SER A 44 -10.13 -4.73 3.78
N ARG A 45 -9.54 -3.64 4.29
CA ARG A 45 -10.23 -2.37 4.56
C ARG A 45 -9.74 -1.21 3.69
N ALA A 46 -8.80 -1.47 2.79
CA ALA A 46 -8.27 -0.46 1.89
C ALA A 46 -9.33 0.07 0.93
N ALA A 47 -9.06 1.20 0.30
CA ALA A 47 -9.90 1.76 -0.75
C ALA A 47 -9.80 0.98 -2.08
N GLY A 48 -8.73 0.21 -2.25
CA GLY A 48 -8.52 -0.62 -3.43
C GLY A 48 -8.04 0.12 -4.67
N ILE A 49 -7.50 1.33 -4.51
CA ILE A 49 -6.92 2.10 -5.63
C ILE A 49 -5.50 1.57 -5.92
N VAL A 50 -5.23 1.34 -7.20
CA VAL A 50 -3.93 0.93 -7.72
C VAL A 50 -3.58 1.85 -8.89
N ARG A 51 -2.53 2.66 -8.74
CA ARG A 51 -2.10 3.63 -9.76
C ARG A 51 -0.61 3.55 -10.01
N THR A 52 -0.21 3.69 -11.26
CA THR A 52 1.19 3.79 -11.70
C THR A 52 1.71 5.22 -11.64
N GLN A 53 0.82 6.21 -11.59
CA GLN A 53 1.17 7.61 -11.44
C GLN A 53 1.78 7.86 -10.05
N GLY A 54 3.05 7.51 -9.87
CA GLY A 54 3.84 7.71 -8.65
C GLY A 54 4.49 9.09 -8.60
N GLY A 55 4.89 9.53 -7.40
CA GLY A 55 5.60 10.80 -7.18
C GLY A 55 7.12 10.67 -7.27
N THR A 56 7.64 9.44 -7.21
CA THR A 56 9.06 9.13 -7.29
C THR A 56 9.31 7.95 -8.24
N PRO A 57 10.51 7.80 -8.81
CA PRO A 57 10.87 6.64 -9.65
C PRO A 57 10.53 5.30 -8.99
N THR A 58 10.91 5.12 -7.75
CA THR A 58 10.64 3.88 -6.98
C THR A 58 9.14 3.62 -6.85
N ALA A 59 8.33 4.64 -6.54
CA ALA A 59 6.88 4.51 -6.43
C ALA A 59 6.26 4.07 -7.76
N VAL A 60 6.75 4.63 -8.88
CA VAL A 60 6.33 4.26 -10.24
C VAL A 60 6.68 2.80 -10.54
N ASP A 61 7.92 2.39 -10.31
CA ASP A 61 8.39 1.05 -10.65
C ASP A 61 7.65 -0.02 -9.84
N LEU A 62 7.47 0.18 -8.52
CA LEU A 62 6.72 -0.73 -7.65
C LEU A 62 5.25 -0.84 -8.08
N ALA A 63 4.63 0.28 -8.44
CA ALA A 63 3.24 0.30 -8.89
C ALA A 63 3.07 -0.36 -10.26
N ARG A 64 3.98 -0.11 -11.22
CA ARG A 64 3.98 -0.79 -12.52
C ARG A 64 4.10 -2.29 -12.39
N PHE A 65 5.02 -2.77 -11.55
CA PHE A 65 5.11 -4.19 -11.24
C PHE A 65 3.78 -4.72 -10.69
N SER A 66 3.16 -3.98 -9.76
CA SER A 66 1.90 -4.40 -9.13
C SER A 66 0.73 -4.45 -10.11
N VAL A 67 0.60 -3.45 -11.00
CA VAL A 67 -0.44 -3.44 -12.04
C VAL A 67 -0.27 -4.62 -12.98
N ALA A 68 0.93 -4.84 -13.51
CA ALA A 68 1.22 -5.98 -14.38
C ALA A 68 0.93 -7.32 -13.68
N PHE A 69 1.32 -7.44 -12.41
CA PHE A 69 1.05 -8.63 -11.60
C PHE A 69 -0.45 -8.90 -11.43
N TYR A 70 -1.26 -7.88 -11.15
CA TYR A 70 -2.71 -8.06 -11.01
C TYR A 70 -3.38 -8.36 -12.34
N GLN A 71 -2.92 -7.77 -13.45
CA GLN A 71 -3.42 -8.08 -14.79
C GLN A 71 -3.11 -9.53 -15.18
N GLU A 72 -1.87 -9.99 -14.99
CA GLU A 72 -1.48 -11.38 -15.23
C GLU A 72 -2.27 -12.36 -14.36
N LEU A 73 -2.54 -11.98 -13.09
CA LEU A 73 -3.31 -12.80 -12.18
C LEU A 73 -4.74 -13.01 -12.67
N ASN A 74 -5.37 -11.99 -13.23
CA ASN A 74 -6.74 -12.05 -13.77
C ASN A 74 -6.84 -12.88 -15.07
N GLU A 75 -5.75 -12.99 -15.83
CA GLU A 75 -5.68 -13.85 -17.02
C GLU A 75 -5.53 -15.35 -16.67
N GLY A 76 -5.15 -15.62 -15.43
CA GLY A 76 -4.92 -16.98 -14.93
C GLY A 76 -6.23 -17.72 -14.60
N PRO A 77 -6.23 -19.08 -14.67
CA PRO A 77 -7.45 -19.88 -14.50
C PRO A 77 -7.91 -20.02 -13.04
N SER A 78 -7.09 -19.68 -12.06
CA SER A 78 -7.31 -20.12 -10.69
C SER A 78 -7.60 -18.98 -9.70
N VAL A 79 -7.16 -17.77 -9.98
CA VAL A 79 -7.16 -16.67 -9.01
C VAL A 79 -7.46 -15.37 -9.71
N ASP A 80 -8.50 -14.68 -9.26
CA ASP A 80 -8.92 -13.39 -9.78
C ASP A 80 -8.79 -12.35 -8.66
N SER A 81 -7.96 -11.33 -8.87
CA SER A 81 -7.81 -10.20 -7.95
C SER A 81 -8.92 -9.17 -8.09
N ASP A 82 -9.74 -9.27 -9.13
CA ASP A 82 -10.74 -8.26 -9.52
C ASP A 82 -10.11 -6.89 -9.86
N PHE A 83 -8.86 -6.88 -10.32
CA PHE A 83 -8.25 -5.65 -10.81
C PHE A 83 -8.90 -5.24 -12.12
N ARG A 84 -9.30 -3.97 -12.20
CA ARG A 84 -9.93 -3.37 -13.39
C ARG A 84 -9.22 -2.07 -13.70
N SER A 85 -8.71 -1.92 -14.92
CA SER A 85 -8.24 -0.65 -15.44
C SER A 85 -9.45 0.26 -15.67
N LEU A 86 -9.53 1.34 -14.91
CA LEU A 86 -10.64 2.30 -14.94
C LEU A 86 -10.17 3.68 -15.42
N GLY A 87 -8.88 3.90 -15.43
CA GLY A 87 -8.28 5.22 -15.54
C GLY A 87 -8.26 5.98 -14.21
N TYR A 88 -7.32 6.91 -14.08
CA TYR A 88 -7.16 7.72 -12.88
C TYR A 88 -6.78 9.15 -13.21
N LEU A 89 -7.56 10.09 -12.66
CA LEU A 89 -7.34 11.52 -12.75
C LEU A 89 -6.73 12.03 -11.45
N ILE A 90 -5.53 12.62 -11.50
CA ILE A 90 -4.98 13.40 -10.39
C ILE A 90 -5.20 14.86 -10.73
N LEU A 91 -6.08 15.52 -9.98
CA LEU A 91 -6.50 16.88 -10.25
C LEU A 91 -5.42 17.90 -9.90
N ALA A 92 -5.35 18.99 -10.64
CA ALA A 92 -4.58 20.17 -10.35
C ALA A 92 -5.53 21.37 -10.26
N LEU A 93 -5.55 22.05 -9.12
CA LEU A 93 -6.46 23.14 -8.81
C LEU A 93 -5.75 24.49 -8.74
N THR A 94 -4.42 24.48 -8.65
CA THR A 94 -3.56 25.66 -8.58
C THR A 94 -2.45 25.60 -9.62
N GLU A 95 -1.86 26.75 -9.97
CA GLU A 95 -0.74 26.81 -10.93
C GLU A 95 0.49 26.05 -10.41
N ASP A 96 0.75 26.04 -9.11
CA ASP A 96 1.85 25.26 -8.53
C ASP A 96 1.61 23.75 -8.70
N GLU A 97 0.38 23.28 -8.53
CA GLU A 97 0.00 21.89 -8.77
C GLU A 97 0.13 21.52 -10.26
N VAL A 98 -0.19 22.44 -11.17
CA VAL A 98 0.01 22.24 -12.62
C VAL A 98 1.50 22.07 -12.92
N GLY A 99 2.37 22.97 -12.41
CA GLY A 99 3.82 22.86 -12.57
C GLY A 99 4.36 21.52 -12.07
N ALA A 100 4.02 21.16 -10.84
CA ALA A 100 4.43 19.88 -10.23
C ALA A 100 3.88 18.66 -11.00
N ALA A 101 2.67 18.75 -11.57
CA ALA A 101 2.09 17.68 -12.37
C ALA A 101 2.89 17.46 -13.66
N HIS A 102 3.32 18.52 -14.36
CA HIS A 102 4.14 18.40 -15.56
C HIS A 102 5.52 17.81 -15.28
N GLU A 103 6.16 18.16 -14.17
CA GLU A 103 7.43 17.56 -13.75
C GLU A 103 7.26 16.05 -13.49
N ARG A 104 6.21 15.67 -12.77
CA ARG A 104 5.89 14.25 -12.51
C ARG A 104 5.62 13.49 -13.82
N LEU A 105 4.87 14.06 -14.75
CA LEU A 105 4.61 13.43 -16.05
C LEU A 105 5.89 13.10 -16.81
N ALA A 106 6.87 14.00 -16.82
CA ALA A 106 8.16 13.75 -17.47
C ALA A 106 8.89 12.55 -16.84
N MET A 107 8.94 12.49 -15.49
CA MET A 107 9.54 11.39 -14.76
C MET A 107 8.76 10.08 -14.99
N GLN A 108 7.44 10.08 -14.86
CA GLN A 108 6.59 8.89 -15.05
C GLN A 108 6.75 8.28 -16.45
N ARG A 109 6.79 9.12 -17.49
CA ARG A 109 7.03 8.67 -18.86
C ARG A 109 8.43 8.06 -19.05
N SER A 110 9.47 8.63 -18.43
CA SER A 110 10.81 8.03 -18.46
C SER A 110 10.89 6.67 -17.80
N HIS A 111 9.95 6.37 -16.90
CA HIS A 111 9.75 5.05 -16.25
C HIS A 111 8.65 4.22 -16.95
N GLY A 112 8.22 4.58 -18.17
CA GLY A 112 7.33 3.78 -19.01
C GLY A 112 5.85 3.81 -18.59
N VAL A 113 5.39 4.87 -17.89
CA VAL A 113 3.96 5.10 -17.61
C VAL A 113 3.37 5.98 -18.71
N ASP A 114 2.29 5.52 -19.35
CA ASP A 114 1.57 6.30 -20.35
C ASP A 114 0.59 7.29 -19.69
N SER A 115 1.17 8.21 -18.91
CA SER A 115 0.43 9.29 -18.28
C SER A 115 0.47 10.56 -19.13
N ARG A 116 -0.64 11.32 -19.13
CA ARG A 116 -0.75 12.55 -19.92
C ARG A 116 -1.49 13.65 -19.17
N TRP A 117 -1.26 14.88 -19.57
CA TRP A 117 -2.06 16.01 -19.12
C TRP A 117 -3.38 16.06 -19.89
N VAL A 118 -4.45 16.42 -19.20
CA VAL A 118 -5.78 16.67 -19.74
C VAL A 118 -6.29 18.02 -19.26
N ALA A 119 -6.84 18.81 -20.19
CA ALA A 119 -7.51 20.06 -19.88
C ALA A 119 -8.84 19.83 -19.12
N PRO A 120 -9.41 20.84 -18.45
CA PRO A 120 -10.63 20.67 -17.68
C PRO A 120 -11.80 20.05 -18.46
N GLU A 121 -12.03 20.47 -19.69
CA GLU A 121 -13.10 19.98 -20.55
C GLU A 121 -12.88 18.51 -20.94
N GLU A 122 -11.63 18.12 -21.18
CA GLU A 122 -11.27 16.73 -21.46
C GLU A 122 -11.41 15.86 -20.21
N ALA A 123 -11.00 16.37 -19.03
CA ALA A 123 -11.20 15.67 -17.77
C ALA A 123 -12.70 15.44 -17.48
N ALA A 124 -13.56 16.43 -17.77
CA ALA A 124 -15.01 16.30 -17.65
C ALA A 124 -15.60 15.37 -18.71
N ALA A 125 -15.02 15.27 -19.90
CA ALA A 125 -15.42 14.29 -20.90
C ALA A 125 -15.09 12.86 -20.49
N LEU A 126 -13.95 12.65 -19.78
CA LEU A 126 -13.55 11.36 -19.21
C LEU A 126 -14.39 11.01 -17.97
N LEU A 127 -14.68 11.98 -17.12
CA LEU A 127 -15.47 11.85 -15.90
C LEU A 127 -16.62 12.86 -15.91
N PRO A 128 -17.79 12.53 -16.49
CA PRO A 128 -18.91 13.47 -16.66
C PRO A 128 -19.52 14.01 -15.36
N LEU A 129 -19.12 13.45 -14.23
CA LEU A 129 -19.53 13.91 -12.89
C LEU A 129 -18.73 15.13 -12.42
N LEU A 130 -17.54 15.36 -13.01
CA LEU A 130 -16.60 16.39 -12.59
C LEU A 130 -17.06 17.78 -13.08
N ASP A 131 -17.03 18.76 -12.18
CA ASP A 131 -17.20 20.17 -12.54
C ASP A 131 -15.87 20.74 -13.10
N PRO A 132 -15.74 20.97 -14.41
CA PRO A 132 -14.50 21.46 -15.01
C PRO A 132 -14.11 22.84 -14.52
N ALA A 133 -15.05 23.65 -14.04
CA ALA A 133 -14.75 24.98 -13.52
C ALA A 133 -13.99 24.96 -12.17
N ARG A 134 -13.82 23.80 -11.58
CA ARG A 134 -13.14 23.62 -10.29
C ARG A 134 -11.68 23.22 -10.39
N ILE A 135 -11.18 22.95 -11.58
CA ILE A 135 -9.82 22.47 -11.81
C ILE A 135 -9.11 23.31 -12.90
N LEU A 136 -7.81 23.31 -12.89
CA LEU A 136 -6.98 23.83 -13.96
C LEU A 136 -6.57 22.73 -14.97
N GLY A 137 -6.76 21.48 -14.60
CA GLY A 137 -6.50 20.29 -15.39
C GLY A 137 -6.25 19.07 -14.51
N ALA A 138 -5.79 17.99 -15.12
CA ALA A 138 -5.43 16.78 -14.41
C ALA A 138 -4.33 15.99 -15.14
N THR A 139 -3.61 15.12 -14.42
CA THR A 139 -2.90 14.03 -15.07
C THR A 139 -3.81 12.81 -15.18
N TYR A 140 -3.72 12.07 -16.28
CA TYR A 140 -4.52 10.89 -16.55
C TYR A 140 -3.66 9.73 -17.02
N CYS A 141 -3.91 8.54 -16.48
CA CYS A 141 -3.37 7.27 -16.95
C CYS A 141 -4.51 6.25 -17.07
N ALA A 142 -4.69 5.67 -18.25
CA ALA A 142 -5.78 4.75 -18.53
C ALA A 142 -5.59 3.37 -17.86
N ASP A 143 -4.34 2.94 -17.65
CA ASP A 143 -4.00 1.64 -17.08
C ASP A 143 -4.16 1.60 -15.55
N ASP A 144 -4.25 2.75 -14.92
CA ASP A 144 -4.53 2.83 -13.48
C ASP A 144 -5.93 2.30 -13.18
N GLY A 145 -6.10 1.65 -12.03
CA GLY A 145 -7.35 0.94 -11.79
C GLY A 145 -7.65 0.71 -10.32
N ALA A 146 -8.64 -0.13 -10.11
CA ALA A 146 -9.07 -0.53 -8.79
C ALA A 146 -9.10 -2.05 -8.65
N ILE A 147 -8.93 -2.47 -7.41
CA ILE A 147 -9.04 -3.86 -6.96
C ILE A 147 -10.05 -3.91 -5.81
N THR A 148 -10.78 -5.01 -5.68
CA THR A 148 -11.63 -5.24 -4.51
C THR A 148 -10.78 -5.82 -3.39
N PRO A 149 -10.48 -5.08 -2.29
CA PRO A 149 -9.53 -5.52 -1.28
C PRO A 149 -9.83 -6.88 -0.65
N PRO A 150 -11.07 -7.23 -0.28
CA PRO A 150 -11.39 -8.58 0.20
C PRO A 150 -11.14 -9.68 -0.84
N ARG A 151 -11.34 -9.41 -2.14
CA ARG A 151 -11.06 -10.36 -3.21
C ARG A 151 -9.56 -10.59 -3.38
N ASN A 152 -8.75 -9.53 -3.31
CA ASN A 152 -7.29 -9.67 -3.29
C ASN A 152 -6.81 -10.53 -2.11
N VAL A 153 -7.42 -10.38 -0.92
CA VAL A 153 -7.13 -11.25 0.24
C VAL A 153 -7.48 -12.70 -0.08
N ALA A 154 -8.67 -12.96 -0.61
CA ALA A 154 -9.07 -14.30 -1.01
C ALA A 154 -8.14 -14.87 -2.09
N ALA A 155 -7.73 -14.05 -3.05
CA ALA A 155 -6.84 -14.42 -4.13
C ALA A 155 -5.49 -14.94 -3.62
N TYR A 156 -4.78 -14.17 -2.76
CA TYR A 156 -3.50 -14.67 -2.26
C TYR A 156 -3.66 -15.86 -1.31
N LEU A 157 -4.75 -15.97 -0.53
CA LEU A 157 -4.98 -17.14 0.32
C LEU A 157 -5.17 -18.43 -0.52
N VAL A 158 -5.90 -18.34 -1.62
CA VAL A 158 -6.02 -19.45 -2.57
C VAL A 158 -4.66 -19.77 -3.19
N ALA A 159 -3.95 -18.75 -3.66
CA ALA A 159 -2.62 -18.95 -4.28
C ALA A 159 -1.59 -19.52 -3.29
N MET A 160 -1.61 -19.13 -2.02
CA MET A 160 -0.78 -19.71 -0.96
C MET A 160 -1.04 -21.20 -0.78
N ARG A 161 -2.33 -21.57 -0.66
CA ARG A 161 -2.73 -22.97 -0.54
C ARG A 161 -2.23 -23.80 -1.75
N ASP A 162 -2.46 -23.29 -2.95
CA ASP A 162 -2.11 -23.99 -4.20
C ASP A 162 -0.59 -24.09 -4.40
N ALA A 163 0.18 -23.15 -3.82
CA ALA A 163 1.64 -23.17 -3.79
C ALA A 163 2.22 -23.97 -2.60
N GLY A 164 1.39 -24.60 -1.76
CA GLY A 164 1.84 -25.37 -0.61
C GLY A 164 2.40 -24.55 0.56
N VAL A 165 2.09 -23.27 0.63
CA VAL A 165 2.53 -22.39 1.72
C VAL A 165 1.77 -22.72 3.01
N ALA A 166 2.49 -22.93 4.11
CA ALA A 166 1.90 -23.11 5.43
C ALA A 166 1.51 -21.75 6.04
N LEU A 167 0.28 -21.63 6.55
CA LEU A 167 -0.21 -20.42 7.22
C LEU A 167 -0.63 -20.74 8.66
N HIS A 168 -0.03 -20.06 9.62
CA HIS A 168 -0.41 -20.13 11.02
C HIS A 168 -0.96 -18.78 11.49
N GLU A 169 -2.26 -18.68 11.55
CA GLU A 169 -2.98 -17.54 12.12
C GLU A 169 -2.94 -17.55 13.65
N ARG A 170 -3.27 -16.41 14.27
CA ARG A 170 -3.27 -16.23 15.73
C ARG A 170 -1.99 -16.77 16.36
N THR A 171 -0.88 -16.48 15.69
CA THR A 171 0.44 -16.96 16.10
C THR A 171 1.42 -15.77 16.09
N PRO A 172 1.32 -14.89 17.07
CA PRO A 172 2.17 -13.72 17.17
C PRO A 172 3.64 -14.11 17.34
N VAL A 173 4.51 -13.45 16.60
CA VAL A 173 5.95 -13.50 16.79
C VAL A 173 6.31 -12.59 17.95
N ILE A 174 6.96 -13.16 18.97
CA ILE A 174 7.32 -12.51 20.22
C ILE A 174 8.82 -12.38 20.43
N GLY A 175 9.63 -12.88 19.51
CA GLY A 175 11.08 -12.78 19.55
C GLY A 175 11.75 -13.35 18.32
N LEU A 176 13.03 -13.03 18.20
CA LEU A 176 13.94 -13.56 17.19
C LEU A 176 15.11 -14.26 17.88
N ARG A 177 15.58 -15.36 17.28
CA ARG A 177 16.87 -15.95 17.67
C ARG A 177 17.94 -15.47 16.70
N LEU A 178 18.93 -14.79 17.27
CA LEU A 178 20.07 -14.25 16.53
C LEU A 178 21.36 -14.94 17.01
N ARG A 179 22.25 -15.25 16.08
CA ARG A 179 23.57 -15.80 16.38
C ARG A 179 24.59 -15.28 15.37
N GLY A 180 25.63 -14.59 15.85
CA GLY A 180 26.69 -14.07 14.99
C GLY A 180 26.19 -13.11 13.91
N GLY A 181 25.27 -12.18 14.25
CA GLY A 181 24.69 -11.21 13.30
C GLY A 181 23.73 -11.79 12.27
N ARG A 182 23.24 -13.02 12.50
CA ARG A 182 22.32 -13.74 11.59
C ARG A 182 21.08 -14.21 12.33
N VAL A 183 19.91 -14.20 11.66
CA VAL A 183 18.71 -14.86 12.17
C VAL A 183 18.87 -16.39 12.10
N THR A 184 18.43 -17.08 13.16
CA THR A 184 18.47 -18.56 13.25
C THR A 184 17.11 -19.12 13.67
N GLY A 185 16.12 -18.27 13.91
CA GLY A 185 14.76 -18.69 14.18
C GLY A 185 13.85 -17.58 14.66
N VAL A 186 12.56 -17.90 14.64
CA VAL A 186 11.46 -17.04 15.06
C VAL A 186 10.80 -17.65 16.28
N VAL A 187 10.55 -16.85 17.32
CA VAL A 187 9.95 -17.29 18.59
C VAL A 187 8.48 -16.90 18.63
N THR A 188 7.64 -17.89 18.94
CA THR A 188 6.20 -17.71 19.19
C THR A 188 5.81 -18.31 20.53
N ALA A 189 4.62 -18.05 21.02
CA ALA A 189 4.09 -18.70 22.23
C ALA A 189 3.99 -20.22 22.09
N LYS A 190 3.92 -20.74 20.85
CA LYS A 190 3.85 -22.19 20.57
C LYS A 190 5.21 -22.86 20.43
N GLY A 191 6.30 -22.09 20.54
CA GLY A 191 7.66 -22.58 20.41
C GLY A 191 8.46 -21.80 19.36
N THR A 192 9.64 -22.32 19.04
CA THR A 192 10.57 -21.71 18.08
C THR A 192 10.48 -22.43 16.73
N VAL A 193 10.39 -21.66 15.66
CA VAL A 193 10.60 -22.12 14.27
C VAL A 193 12.04 -21.85 13.91
N ALA A 194 12.81 -22.89 13.59
CA ALA A 194 14.17 -22.75 13.08
C ALA A 194 14.13 -22.27 11.63
N THR A 195 14.85 -21.21 11.31
CA THR A 195 14.97 -20.66 9.96
C THR A 195 16.17 -19.71 9.87
N GLU A 196 16.78 -19.62 8.71
CA GLU A 196 17.83 -18.67 8.42
C GLU A 196 17.39 -17.50 7.55
N ARG A 197 16.11 -17.48 7.14
CA ARG A 197 15.53 -16.41 6.32
C ARG A 197 14.17 -16.00 6.86
N VAL A 198 14.02 -14.71 7.11
CA VAL A 198 12.77 -14.11 7.62
C VAL A 198 12.46 -12.84 6.84
N ILE A 199 11.20 -12.70 6.40
CA ILE A 199 10.66 -11.44 5.90
C ILE A 199 9.67 -10.91 6.94
N LEU A 200 9.90 -9.69 7.43
CA LEU A 200 8.98 -8.99 8.33
C LEU A 200 8.06 -8.08 7.49
N ALA A 201 6.78 -8.43 7.40
CA ALA A 201 5.74 -7.72 6.64
C ALA A 201 4.54 -7.37 7.55
N GLY A 202 4.85 -6.77 8.69
CA GLY A 202 3.91 -6.60 9.81
C GLY A 202 2.92 -5.44 9.69
N GLY A 203 2.94 -4.66 8.60
CA GLY A 203 2.11 -3.47 8.46
C GLY A 203 2.33 -2.51 9.63
N VAL A 204 1.27 -2.08 10.33
CA VAL A 204 1.37 -1.19 11.51
C VAL A 204 2.23 -1.78 12.64
N GLY A 205 2.37 -3.10 12.71
CA GLY A 205 3.23 -3.80 13.68
C GLY A 205 4.72 -3.84 13.30
N GLN A 206 5.11 -3.28 12.15
CA GLN A 206 6.46 -3.38 11.61
C GLN A 206 7.52 -2.80 12.55
N GLY A 207 7.22 -1.68 13.21
CA GLY A 207 8.12 -1.08 14.19
C GLY A 207 8.41 -2.01 15.37
N ALA A 208 7.37 -2.61 15.95
CA ALA A 208 7.49 -3.56 17.05
C ALA A 208 8.24 -4.84 16.63
N LEU A 209 7.98 -5.35 15.43
CA LEU A 209 8.69 -6.53 14.90
C LEU A 209 10.17 -6.23 14.65
N GLY A 210 10.50 -5.07 14.08
CA GLY A 210 11.90 -4.68 13.88
C GLY A 210 12.65 -4.51 15.18
N ALA A 211 12.00 -3.99 16.23
CA ALA A 211 12.60 -3.84 17.57
C ALA A 211 12.99 -5.18 18.23
N LEU A 212 12.45 -6.33 17.79
CA LEU A 212 12.81 -7.65 18.30
C LEU A 212 14.28 -8.03 18.01
N THR A 213 14.95 -7.29 17.15
CA THR A 213 16.41 -7.42 16.91
C THR A 213 17.26 -6.88 18.05
N GLY A 214 16.69 -6.06 18.94
CA GLY A 214 17.39 -5.25 19.93
C GLY A 214 18.01 -3.98 19.35
N GLY A 215 17.87 -3.74 18.05
CA GLY A 215 18.28 -2.53 17.34
C GLY A 215 17.16 -1.46 17.31
N PRO A 216 17.36 -0.38 16.52
CA PRO A 216 16.36 0.67 16.39
C PRO A 216 15.10 0.13 15.73
N ALA A 217 13.95 0.48 16.31
CA ALA A 217 12.68 0.18 15.70
C ALA A 217 12.53 0.97 14.40
N PRO A 218 12.14 0.34 13.29
CA PRO A 218 11.75 1.10 12.09
C PRO A 218 10.62 2.09 12.42
N PRO A 219 10.70 3.36 12.01
CA PRO A 219 9.70 4.36 12.35
C PRO A 219 8.44 4.18 11.48
N VAL A 220 7.68 3.14 11.78
CA VAL A 220 6.39 2.87 11.14
C VAL A 220 5.29 3.18 12.15
N GLY A 221 4.45 4.12 11.81
CA GLY A 221 3.29 4.53 12.60
C GLY A 221 1.98 3.99 12.02
N GLY A 222 0.92 4.01 12.83
CA GLY A 222 -0.45 3.76 12.39
C GLY A 222 -1.24 5.07 12.36
N SER A 223 -2.03 5.29 11.31
CA SER A 223 -2.98 6.38 11.24
C SER A 223 -4.33 5.86 10.78
N ARG A 224 -5.39 6.42 11.37
CA ARG A 224 -6.76 6.11 10.98
C ARG A 224 -7.05 6.68 9.60
N HIS A 225 -7.68 5.89 8.77
CA HIS A 225 -8.07 6.26 7.43
C HIS A 225 -9.54 5.94 7.21
N HIS A 226 -10.32 6.94 6.83
CA HIS A 226 -11.77 6.81 6.66
C HIS A 226 -12.13 6.50 5.22
N VAL A 227 -13.08 5.58 5.06
CA VAL A 227 -13.65 5.22 3.75
C VAL A 227 -15.16 5.24 3.85
N PHE A 228 -15.79 5.83 2.87
CA PHE A 228 -17.24 6.02 2.78
C PHE A 228 -17.76 5.53 1.44
N VAL A 229 -19.00 5.06 1.39
CA VAL A 229 -19.68 4.70 0.13
C VAL A 229 -21.01 5.40 0.08
N THR A 230 -21.27 6.11 -1.02
CA THR A 230 -22.56 6.80 -1.23
C THR A 230 -23.71 5.83 -1.49
N SER A 231 -24.93 6.33 -1.41
CA SER A 231 -26.09 5.65 -2.01
C SER A 231 -25.87 5.49 -3.50
N PRO A 232 -26.48 4.44 -4.14
CA PRO A 232 -26.48 4.29 -5.59
C PRO A 232 -27.18 5.46 -6.28
N ALA A 233 -26.78 5.73 -7.53
CA ALA A 233 -27.43 6.68 -8.41
C ALA A 233 -27.35 6.18 -9.86
N PRO A 234 -28.40 6.42 -10.69
CA PRO A 234 -28.42 5.96 -12.08
C PRO A 234 -27.19 6.42 -12.88
N GLU A 235 -26.71 7.64 -12.66
CA GLU A 235 -25.57 8.24 -13.34
C GLU A 235 -24.24 7.50 -13.03
N LEU A 236 -24.25 6.64 -12.03
CA LEU A 236 -23.10 5.81 -11.64
C LEU A 236 -23.16 4.38 -12.16
N ASP A 237 -24.24 4.03 -12.89
CA ASP A 237 -24.44 2.70 -13.48
C ASP A 237 -24.19 2.69 -15.01
N ASP A 238 -23.99 3.85 -15.66
CA ASP A 238 -23.85 3.99 -17.13
C ASP A 238 -22.51 3.49 -17.70
N GLY A 239 -21.71 2.77 -16.92
CA GLY A 239 -20.44 2.20 -17.35
C GLY A 239 -19.27 2.53 -16.41
N PRO A 240 -18.05 2.07 -16.73
CA PRO A 240 -16.89 2.34 -15.89
C PRO A 240 -16.48 3.81 -15.99
N LEU A 241 -16.27 4.44 -14.83
CA LEU A 241 -15.79 5.81 -14.71
C LEU A 241 -14.37 5.84 -14.18
N PRO A 242 -13.53 6.76 -14.65
CA PRO A 242 -12.22 6.99 -14.06
C PRO A 242 -12.33 7.34 -12.58
N MET A 243 -11.35 6.88 -11.84
CA MET A 243 -11.13 7.29 -10.47
C MET A 243 -10.58 8.71 -10.41
N GLY A 244 -10.64 9.36 -9.25
CA GLY A 244 -10.09 10.70 -9.09
C GLY A 244 -9.40 10.91 -7.76
N PHE A 245 -8.51 11.90 -7.75
CA PHE A 245 -7.75 12.31 -6.59
C PHE A 245 -7.54 13.82 -6.57
N ASP A 246 -8.03 14.43 -5.52
CA ASP A 246 -7.71 15.80 -5.11
C ASP A 246 -6.53 15.71 -4.13
N LEU A 247 -5.34 15.96 -4.62
CA LEU A 247 -4.10 15.77 -3.87
C LEU A 247 -4.04 16.70 -2.65
N ALA A 248 -4.41 17.96 -2.80
CA ALA A 248 -4.34 18.95 -1.72
C ALA A 248 -5.27 18.62 -0.54
N ALA A 249 -6.44 18.05 -0.84
CA ALA A 249 -7.41 17.65 0.19
C ALA A 249 -7.21 16.19 0.65
N GLY A 250 -6.31 15.43 0.05
CA GLY A 250 -6.17 13.99 0.30
C GLY A 250 -7.42 13.18 -0.02
N LEU A 251 -8.33 13.74 -0.83
CA LEU A 251 -9.62 13.15 -1.17
C LEU A 251 -9.50 12.33 -2.45
N TYR A 252 -9.89 11.07 -2.39
CA TYR A 252 -9.96 10.18 -3.55
C TYR A 252 -11.35 9.56 -3.68
N TRP A 253 -11.69 9.11 -4.90
CA TRP A 253 -12.94 8.40 -5.16
C TRP A 253 -12.82 7.41 -6.31
N ARG A 254 -13.72 6.43 -6.31
CA ARG A 254 -13.95 5.47 -7.38
C ARG A 254 -15.40 4.95 -7.34
N GLN A 255 -15.85 4.35 -8.43
CA GLN A 255 -17.15 3.64 -8.43
C GLN A 255 -17.11 2.43 -7.46
N GLU A 256 -18.24 2.20 -6.79
CA GLU A 256 -18.47 1.06 -5.91
C GLU A 256 -19.95 0.69 -5.82
N GLU A 257 -20.33 -0.46 -6.38
CA GLU A 257 -21.69 -1.01 -6.29
C GLU A 257 -22.80 0.02 -6.61
N GLY A 258 -22.72 0.68 -7.77
CA GLY A 258 -23.66 1.71 -8.22
C GLY A 258 -23.59 3.04 -7.47
N GLY A 259 -22.65 3.21 -6.56
CA GLY A 259 -22.31 4.44 -5.84
C GLY A 259 -20.87 4.85 -6.05
N LEU A 260 -20.40 5.80 -5.24
CA LEU A 260 -18.98 6.18 -5.14
C LEU A 260 -18.42 5.77 -3.78
N LEU A 261 -17.34 5.00 -3.80
CA LEU A 261 -16.42 4.92 -2.67
C LEU A 261 -15.54 6.17 -2.69
N PHE A 262 -15.44 6.84 -1.55
CA PHE A 262 -14.52 7.95 -1.37
C PHE A 262 -13.86 7.87 0.00
N GLY A 263 -12.69 8.42 0.11
CA GLY A 263 -11.94 8.48 1.37
C GLY A 263 -11.10 9.73 1.44
N VAL A 264 -10.64 10.03 2.63
CA VAL A 264 -9.77 11.16 2.89
C VAL A 264 -8.72 10.76 3.91
N SER A 265 -7.49 11.20 3.70
CA SER A 265 -6.46 11.23 4.74
C SER A 265 -6.53 12.58 5.43
N ASP A 266 -6.71 12.56 6.75
CA ASP A 266 -6.73 13.76 7.57
C ASP A 266 -5.32 14.00 8.13
N PRO A 267 -4.64 15.10 7.78
CA PRO A 267 -3.31 15.41 8.30
C PRO A 267 -3.30 15.68 9.82
N ASP A 268 -4.46 16.01 10.42
CA ASP A 268 -4.61 16.25 11.85
C ASP A 268 -5.02 14.98 12.62
N GLU A 269 -5.14 13.82 11.95
CA GLU A 269 -5.49 12.56 12.61
C GLU A 269 -4.39 12.12 13.57
N GLU A 270 -4.79 11.76 14.79
CA GLU A 270 -3.86 11.25 15.79
C GLU A 270 -3.26 9.90 15.38
N GLN A 271 -2.00 9.69 15.76
CA GLN A 271 -1.34 8.40 15.59
C GLN A 271 -1.97 7.36 16.50
N GLY A 272 -2.03 6.12 16.02
CA GLY A 272 -2.49 4.98 16.78
C GLY A 272 -3.44 4.09 15.99
N GLU A 273 -3.93 3.06 16.66
CA GLU A 273 -4.93 2.17 16.10
C GLU A 273 -6.33 2.67 16.47
N ALA A 274 -7.06 3.22 15.52
CA ALA A 274 -8.45 3.58 15.67
C ALA A 274 -9.27 3.06 14.48
N ARG A 275 -10.51 2.67 14.74
CA ARG A 275 -11.41 2.09 13.74
C ARG A 275 -12.81 2.72 13.78
N GLU A 276 -13.03 3.67 14.64
CA GLU A 276 -14.28 4.43 14.73
C GLU A 276 -14.33 5.48 13.64
N ILE A 277 -15.54 5.76 13.15
CA ILE A 277 -15.77 6.83 12.19
C ILE A 277 -15.82 8.17 12.92
N ASP A 278 -15.04 9.13 12.44
CA ASP A 278 -15.20 10.53 12.81
C ASP A 278 -16.21 11.20 11.87
N GLU A 279 -17.31 11.66 12.45
CA GLU A 279 -18.37 12.37 11.69
C GLU A 279 -17.92 13.73 11.15
N ARG A 280 -16.95 14.40 11.77
CA ARG A 280 -16.41 15.67 11.27
C ARG A 280 -15.66 15.44 9.97
N THR A 281 -14.80 14.43 9.94
CA THR A 281 -14.07 13.99 8.75
C THR A 281 -15.05 13.56 7.65
N GLN A 282 -16.10 12.79 7.98
CA GLN A 282 -17.14 12.44 7.02
C GLN A 282 -17.83 13.65 6.40
N ARG A 283 -18.23 14.63 7.21
CA ARG A 283 -18.89 15.86 6.73
C ARG A 283 -17.95 16.70 5.85
N ALA A 284 -16.68 16.82 6.23
CA ALA A 284 -15.67 17.55 5.45
C ALA A 284 -15.41 16.89 4.11
N ALA A 285 -15.19 15.57 4.09
CA ALA A 285 -14.97 14.78 2.86
C ALA A 285 -16.19 14.88 1.91
N ARG A 286 -17.42 14.74 2.42
CA ARG A 286 -18.64 14.87 1.61
C ARG A 286 -18.80 16.26 1.01
N ARG A 287 -18.52 17.30 1.77
CA ARG A 287 -18.58 18.68 1.27
C ARG A 287 -17.58 18.85 0.12
N ARG A 288 -16.33 18.43 0.33
CA ARG A 288 -15.28 18.53 -0.69
C ARG A 288 -15.61 17.73 -1.93
N LEU A 289 -16.08 16.49 -1.78
CA LEU A 289 -16.56 15.67 -2.90
C LEU A 289 -17.65 16.38 -3.68
N GLY A 290 -18.64 16.97 -3.01
CA GLY A 290 -19.74 17.72 -3.64
C GLY A 290 -19.32 19.04 -4.30
N GLU A 291 -18.16 19.59 -3.98
CA GLU A 291 -17.59 20.74 -4.71
C GLU A 291 -17.04 20.32 -6.07
N LEU A 292 -16.39 19.17 -6.13
CA LEU A 292 -15.78 18.61 -7.35
C LEU A 292 -16.77 17.83 -8.20
N LEU A 293 -17.67 17.06 -7.56
CA LEU A 293 -18.68 16.22 -8.20
C LEU A 293 -20.08 16.64 -7.71
N PRO A 294 -20.68 17.70 -8.26
CA PRO A 294 -21.90 18.35 -7.70
C PRO A 294 -23.08 17.41 -7.48
N MET A 295 -23.27 16.39 -8.33
CA MET A 295 -24.36 15.43 -8.21
C MET A 295 -24.32 14.65 -6.88
N THR A 296 -23.12 14.46 -6.30
CA THR A 296 -22.93 13.70 -5.06
C THR A 296 -23.52 14.39 -3.83
N ARG A 297 -23.84 15.71 -3.91
CA ARG A 297 -24.51 16.45 -2.83
C ARG A 297 -25.84 15.85 -2.43
N ALA A 298 -26.56 15.27 -3.41
CA ALA A 298 -27.86 14.63 -3.19
C ALA A 298 -27.76 13.21 -2.61
N LEU A 299 -26.56 12.60 -2.62
CA LEU A 299 -26.39 11.22 -2.21
C LEU A 299 -26.15 11.11 -0.71
N GLY A 300 -26.79 10.14 -0.06
CA GLY A 300 -26.49 9.73 1.31
C GLY A 300 -25.21 8.88 1.37
N VAL A 301 -24.70 8.65 2.58
CA VAL A 301 -23.66 7.64 2.84
C VAL A 301 -24.36 6.36 3.33
N ARG A 302 -24.18 5.26 2.62
CA ARG A 302 -24.78 3.95 2.98
C ARG A 302 -23.84 3.00 3.70
N LYS A 303 -22.53 3.16 3.51
CA LYS A 303 -21.48 2.40 4.20
C LYS A 303 -20.37 3.34 4.65
N ALA A 304 -19.79 3.07 5.80
CA ALA A 304 -18.62 3.75 6.31
C ALA A 304 -17.78 2.78 7.14
N TRP A 305 -16.47 2.87 7.01
CA TRP A 305 -15.53 2.16 7.87
C TRP A 305 -14.23 2.92 7.99
N ALA A 306 -13.43 2.56 8.97
CA ALA A 306 -12.08 3.04 9.10
C ALA A 306 -11.09 1.88 9.14
N ALA A 307 -9.88 2.15 8.70
CA ALA A 307 -8.73 1.26 8.79
C ALA A 307 -7.56 1.99 9.42
N THR A 308 -6.72 1.27 10.15
CA THR A 308 -5.41 1.78 10.51
C THR A 308 -4.44 1.39 9.41
N ILE A 309 -3.86 2.38 8.75
CA ILE A 309 -2.82 2.18 7.74
C ILE A 309 -1.43 2.44 8.35
N ASP A 310 -0.43 1.69 7.90
CA ASP A 310 0.97 1.93 8.21
C ASP A 310 1.51 3.07 7.35
N TYR A 311 2.41 3.87 7.89
CA TYR A 311 3.15 4.87 7.14
C TYR A 311 4.57 5.04 7.71
N THR A 312 5.43 5.62 6.91
CA THR A 312 6.79 6.01 7.25
C THR A 312 6.93 7.53 7.17
N PRO A 313 7.90 8.16 7.85
CA PRO A 313 8.06 9.62 7.86
C PRO A 313 8.26 10.26 6.48
N ASP A 314 8.78 9.50 5.52
CA ASP A 314 9.03 9.94 4.14
C ASP A 314 8.02 9.36 3.13
N HIS A 315 7.01 8.62 3.62
CA HIS A 315 5.99 7.96 2.80
C HIS A 315 6.55 6.97 1.76
N LEU A 316 7.80 6.54 1.93
CA LEU A 316 8.45 5.56 1.07
C LEU A 316 8.52 4.19 1.75
N PRO A 317 8.52 3.10 1.01
CA PRO A 317 8.64 1.75 1.56
C PRO A 317 9.91 1.58 2.41
N ILE A 318 9.88 0.65 3.37
CA ILE A 318 11.10 0.16 3.99
C ILE A 318 11.39 -1.21 3.38
N LEU A 319 12.50 -1.30 2.66
CA LEU A 319 12.96 -2.49 1.96
C LEU A 319 14.47 -2.65 2.20
N GLY A 320 14.85 -3.76 2.82
CA GLY A 320 16.25 -4.03 3.14
C GLY A 320 16.42 -4.81 4.43
N PRO A 321 17.66 -5.00 4.90
CA PRO A 321 17.92 -5.75 6.11
C PRO A 321 17.38 -5.03 7.36
N ALA A 322 16.92 -5.80 8.33
CA ALA A 322 16.69 -5.26 9.67
C ALA A 322 18.03 -4.96 10.36
N LEU A 323 18.03 -3.99 11.26
CA LEU A 323 19.24 -3.52 11.94
C LEU A 323 19.37 -4.11 13.34
N GLY A 324 20.59 -4.46 13.71
CA GLY A 324 20.95 -4.88 15.05
C GLY A 324 21.18 -3.69 15.98
N ARG A 325 21.69 -3.99 17.18
CA ARG A 325 21.84 -3.00 18.27
C ARG A 325 22.81 -1.86 17.90
N GLU A 326 23.87 -2.16 17.16
CA GLU A 326 24.85 -1.18 16.69
C GLU A 326 24.55 -0.68 15.27
N ARG A 327 23.29 -0.86 14.83
CA ARG A 327 22.78 -0.53 13.48
C ARG A 327 23.41 -1.36 12.34
N GLU A 328 24.07 -2.46 12.68
CA GLU A 328 24.59 -3.43 11.71
C GLU A 328 23.44 -4.22 11.03
N PRO A 329 23.54 -4.54 9.74
CA PRO A 329 22.56 -5.37 9.05
C PRO A 329 22.52 -6.79 9.64
N ILE A 330 21.33 -7.30 9.93
CA ILE A 330 21.14 -8.69 10.36
C ILE A 330 20.95 -9.58 9.13
N ALA A 331 21.89 -10.48 8.91
CA ALA A 331 21.84 -11.40 7.79
C ALA A 331 20.62 -12.32 7.85
N GLY A 332 19.93 -12.49 6.73
CA GLY A 332 18.74 -13.31 6.60
C GLY A 332 17.45 -12.69 7.16
N LEU A 333 17.46 -11.43 7.60
CA LEU A 333 16.29 -10.74 8.14
C LEU A 333 15.95 -9.50 7.30
N THR A 334 14.89 -9.59 6.51
CA THR A 334 14.45 -8.55 5.58
C THR A 334 13.20 -7.82 6.10
N LEU A 335 13.21 -6.49 6.06
CA LEU A 335 12.05 -5.64 6.30
C LEU A 335 11.28 -5.43 5.00
N ALA A 336 9.95 -5.45 5.06
CA ALA A 336 9.06 -5.18 3.94
C ALA A 336 7.82 -4.40 4.42
N SER A 337 7.85 -3.07 4.31
CA SER A 337 6.71 -2.18 4.59
C SER A 337 6.35 -1.40 3.33
N ALA A 338 5.07 -1.32 3.02
CA ALA A 338 4.55 -0.59 1.87
C ALA A 338 4.14 0.86 2.19
N ALA A 339 4.41 1.34 3.40
CA ALA A 339 4.16 2.73 3.80
C ALA A 339 2.76 3.26 3.42
N GLY A 340 1.71 2.53 3.79
CA GLY A 340 0.31 2.89 3.50
C GLY A 340 -0.21 2.49 2.12
N HIS A 341 0.65 2.09 1.20
CA HIS A 341 0.30 1.80 -0.19
C HIS A 341 0.22 0.29 -0.49
N GLY A 342 -0.22 -0.51 0.50
CA GLY A 342 -0.22 -1.97 0.41
C GLY A 342 -0.99 -2.58 -0.77
N MET A 343 -2.08 -1.97 -1.24
CA MET A 343 -2.77 -2.42 -2.47
C MET A 343 -2.00 -2.03 -3.72
N MET A 344 -1.51 -0.80 -3.77
CA MET A 344 -0.83 -0.21 -4.92
C MET A 344 0.57 -0.77 -5.15
N TRP A 345 1.37 -0.90 -4.08
CA TRP A 345 2.76 -1.36 -4.15
C TRP A 345 2.98 -2.77 -3.63
N GLY A 346 1.95 -3.38 -3.00
CA GLY A 346 2.09 -4.64 -2.27
C GLY A 346 2.76 -5.77 -3.06
N PRO A 347 2.32 -6.11 -4.27
CA PRO A 347 3.00 -7.11 -5.10
C PRO A 347 4.44 -6.72 -5.45
N GLY A 348 4.71 -5.46 -5.79
CA GLY A 348 6.06 -4.95 -6.07
C GLY A 348 6.97 -5.03 -4.84
N VAL A 349 6.49 -4.59 -3.68
CA VAL A 349 7.19 -4.70 -2.39
C VAL A 349 7.43 -6.17 -2.03
N ALA A 350 6.44 -7.03 -2.24
CA ALA A 350 6.56 -8.48 -2.03
C ALA A 350 7.65 -9.08 -2.92
N ARG A 351 7.67 -8.72 -4.22
CA ARG A 351 8.70 -9.17 -5.16
C ARG A 351 10.10 -8.76 -4.70
N VAL A 352 10.28 -7.48 -4.39
CA VAL A 352 11.55 -6.96 -3.89
C VAL A 352 11.98 -7.67 -2.59
N ALA A 353 11.08 -7.86 -1.64
CA ALA A 353 11.39 -8.53 -0.38
C ALA A 353 11.85 -9.98 -0.58
N VAL A 354 11.21 -10.71 -1.50
CA VAL A 354 11.60 -12.07 -1.87
C VAL A 354 12.96 -12.08 -2.56
N ASP A 355 13.21 -11.16 -3.50
CA ASP A 355 14.49 -11.04 -4.19
C ASP A 355 15.63 -10.78 -3.20
N LEU A 356 15.44 -9.82 -2.29
CA LEU A 356 16.43 -9.51 -1.25
C LEU A 356 16.67 -10.69 -0.31
N ALA A 357 15.62 -11.39 0.11
CA ALA A 357 15.73 -12.53 1.01
C ALA A 357 16.40 -13.75 0.37
N LEU A 358 16.20 -13.99 -0.93
CA LEU A 358 16.72 -15.17 -1.63
C LEU A 358 18.02 -14.91 -2.40
N ARG A 359 18.20 -13.69 -2.95
CA ARG A 359 19.31 -13.34 -3.87
C ARG A 359 20.19 -12.21 -3.37
N GLY A 360 19.69 -11.37 -2.44
CA GLY A 360 20.37 -10.17 -1.94
C GLY A 360 20.25 -8.95 -2.85
N GLU A 361 19.63 -9.06 -4.02
CA GLU A 361 19.43 -7.99 -5.00
C GLU A 361 18.09 -8.12 -5.71
N THR A 362 17.60 -7.04 -6.32
CA THR A 362 16.35 -7.01 -7.10
C THR A 362 16.54 -6.20 -8.38
N THR A 363 15.73 -6.49 -9.39
CA THR A 363 15.68 -5.74 -10.66
C THR A 363 14.42 -4.90 -10.80
N VAL A 364 13.53 -4.90 -9.81
CA VAL A 364 12.26 -4.15 -9.88
C VAL A 364 12.52 -2.64 -9.87
N THR A 365 13.36 -2.19 -8.95
CA THR A 365 13.77 -0.78 -8.80
C THR A 365 15.03 -0.69 -7.95
N ASP A 366 15.73 0.44 -7.94
CA ASP A 366 16.80 0.68 -6.99
C ASP A 366 16.23 0.84 -5.58
N VAL A 367 16.65 -0.04 -4.67
CA VAL A 367 16.23 -0.06 -3.26
C VAL A 367 17.39 0.23 -2.31
N SER A 368 18.56 0.58 -2.80
CA SER A 368 19.77 0.78 -2.00
C SER A 368 19.63 1.86 -0.92
N PHE A 369 18.70 2.80 -1.11
CA PHE A 369 18.40 3.90 -0.20
C PHE A 369 17.14 3.68 0.65
N LEU A 370 16.39 2.57 0.46
CA LEU A 370 15.13 2.28 1.14
C LEU A 370 15.29 1.50 2.45
N GLY A 371 16.51 1.20 2.85
CA GLY A 371 16.82 0.53 4.12
C GLY A 371 16.40 1.33 5.36
N ALA A 372 16.25 0.64 6.49
CA ALA A 372 15.93 1.29 7.77
C ALA A 372 17.07 2.19 8.29
N ASP A 373 18.27 2.07 7.76
CA ASP A 373 19.42 2.90 8.06
C ASP A 373 19.28 4.37 7.59
N ARG A 374 18.30 4.65 6.71
CA ARG A 374 18.00 6.01 6.24
C ARG A 374 17.39 6.91 7.32
N PHE A 375 16.89 6.33 8.40
CA PHE A 375 16.32 7.07 9.52
C PHE A 375 17.36 7.33 10.60
N ASP A 376 17.35 8.53 11.18
CA ASP A 376 18.17 8.88 12.32
C ASP A 376 17.61 8.31 13.66
N ALA A 377 18.22 8.69 14.77
CA ALA A 377 17.81 8.20 16.09
C ALA A 377 16.41 8.71 16.51
N GLU A 378 15.99 9.83 15.97
CA GLU A 378 14.68 10.44 16.17
C GLU A 378 13.64 9.96 15.16
N GLY A 379 14.01 9.04 14.25
CA GLY A 379 13.14 8.47 13.22
C GLY A 379 12.93 9.38 11.99
N ARG A 380 13.72 10.47 11.85
CA ARG A 380 13.61 11.35 10.69
C ARG A 380 14.35 10.75 9.50
N SER A 381 13.71 10.79 8.33
CA SER A 381 14.33 10.34 7.09
C SER A 381 15.28 11.39 6.51
N ARG A 382 16.37 10.93 5.90
CA ARG A 382 17.22 11.77 5.05
C ARG A 382 16.72 11.91 3.62
N LEU A 383 15.63 11.22 3.28
CA LEU A 383 14.99 11.31 1.96
C LEU A 383 13.87 12.36 1.98
N THR A 384 13.61 12.94 0.81
CA THR A 384 12.41 13.76 0.59
C THR A 384 11.19 12.85 0.50
N ALA A 385 10.10 13.24 1.15
CA ALA A 385 8.85 12.51 1.09
C ALA A 385 8.30 12.43 -0.34
N ASP A 386 7.56 11.36 -0.65
CA ASP A 386 6.86 11.25 -1.94
C ASP A 386 5.83 12.39 -2.07
N PRO A 387 5.93 13.25 -3.11
CA PRO A 387 5.13 14.46 -3.24
C PRO A 387 3.64 14.22 -3.51
N ILE A 388 3.26 12.99 -3.86
CA ILE A 388 1.85 12.61 -4.09
C ILE A 388 1.40 11.47 -3.18
N ALA A 389 2.14 11.24 -2.09
CA ALA A 389 1.62 10.44 -0.99
C ALA A 389 0.39 11.14 -0.39
N LEU A 390 -0.50 10.35 0.21
CA LEU A 390 -1.59 10.92 1.00
C LEU A 390 -1.01 11.80 2.11
N PRO A 391 -1.61 12.95 2.42
CA PRO A 391 -1.17 13.75 3.55
C PRO A 391 -1.34 12.93 4.84
N PHE A 392 -0.23 12.69 5.52
CA PHE A 392 -0.21 12.07 6.83
C PHE A 392 -0.02 13.12 7.91
N PRO A 393 -0.42 12.85 9.17
CA PRO A 393 -0.30 13.82 10.23
C PRO A 393 1.13 14.33 10.36
N GLU A 394 1.31 15.65 10.38
CA GLU A 394 2.64 16.28 10.53
C GLU A 394 3.38 15.85 11.80
N ALA A 395 2.64 15.48 12.85
CA ALA A 395 3.22 14.98 14.10
C ALA A 395 4.09 13.74 13.92
N VAL A 396 3.95 13.05 12.79
CA VAL A 396 4.71 11.86 12.41
C VAL A 396 6.01 12.21 11.71
N LEU A 397 6.02 13.38 11.06
CA LEU A 397 7.18 13.87 10.31
C LEU A 397 8.18 14.64 11.19
N ARG A 398 7.88 14.77 12.51
CA ARG A 398 8.69 15.53 13.48
C ARG A 398 9.56 14.62 14.34
#